data_b4352cd8a44e53403566003f0294be64
#
_entry.id   b4352cd8a44e53403566003f0294be64
#
_cell.length_a   1.000
_cell.length_b   1.000
_cell.length_c   1.000
_cell.angle_alpha   90.00
_cell.angle_beta   90.00
_cell.angle_gamma   90.00
#
_symmetry.space_group_name_H-M   'P 1'
#
loop_
_entity.id
_entity.type
_entity.pdbx_description
1 polymer ?
#
loop_
_entity_poly.entity_id
_entity_poly.type
_entity_poly.pdbx_seq_one_letter_code
_entity_poly.pdbx_strand_id
1 'polypeptide(L)'
;MIFIKENLILRLWQTVYLFYKILSKPFSQSSSTDVFHVAETPMIELALQSLMLKMPQPTNTAIMVIGGAEDKVHGRDILQNFFWRAGGEDARIAILPCASREPVVIGERYHTIFTEMGAKAIEVLNICDRDQCDDPVMQEYVRNCTGIFMTGGDQLRLCALLSDTPIMEIVITRAQSGSVTLAGTSAGAAVMGHHMIAGGGSGESPNSSLVDMTLGLGIIPEVIVDQHFHNRNRMARLMSAISAHPDQLGIGIDEDTCALFEGDGTLQVLGKGTVTVIDPGEMTYTNRPYIGLTDPLSICNLRVHILSQGCGYDLNKRIFTGSPQ
;
A
#
# COMPACT_ATOMS: atom_id res chain seq x y z
N MET A 1 -11.60 -16.79 15.62
CA MET A 1 -11.99 -16.04 16.83
C MET A 1 -11.11 -14.80 17.09
N ILE A 2 -9.92 -14.71 16.56
CA ILE A 2 -9.03 -13.51 16.65
C ILE A 2 -9.39 -12.47 15.58
N PHE A 3 -9.83 -12.87 14.42
CA PHE A 3 -10.21 -12.01 13.28
C PHE A 3 -11.47 -11.16 13.51
N ILE A 4 -12.44 -11.71 14.24
CA ILE A 4 -13.58 -10.91 14.71
C ILE A 4 -13.10 -9.87 15.72
N LYS A 5 -12.00 -10.15 16.43
CA LYS A 5 -11.41 -9.20 17.40
C LYS A 5 -10.70 -8.02 16.73
N GLU A 6 -9.98 -8.20 15.65
CA GLU A 6 -9.22 -7.08 15.03
C GLU A 6 -10.12 -6.13 14.23
N ASN A 7 -11.07 -6.65 13.45
CA ASN A 7 -12.12 -5.82 12.85
C ASN A 7 -13.09 -5.24 13.90
N LEU A 8 -13.34 -5.97 14.98
CA LEU A 8 -14.11 -5.47 16.10
C LEU A 8 -13.32 -4.41 16.87
N ILE A 9 -12.01 -4.57 17.00
CA ILE A 9 -11.09 -3.63 17.63
C ILE A 9 -10.98 -2.36 16.79
N LEU A 10 -10.84 -2.44 15.47
CA LEU A 10 -10.79 -1.27 14.59
C LEU A 10 -12.13 -0.52 14.56
N ARG A 11 -13.26 -1.25 14.51
CA ARG A 11 -14.60 -0.67 14.61
C ARG A 11 -14.92 -0.13 16.02
N LEU A 12 -14.46 -0.79 17.06
CA LEU A 12 -14.51 -0.26 18.42
C LEU A 12 -13.64 1.00 18.54
N TRP A 13 -12.49 1.03 17.92
CA TRP A 13 -11.60 2.19 17.88
C TRP A 13 -12.27 3.39 17.20
N GLN A 14 -12.87 3.19 16.05
CA GLN A 14 -13.65 4.22 15.35
C GLN A 14 -14.85 4.69 16.20
N THR A 15 -15.53 3.76 16.86
CA THR A 15 -16.67 4.08 17.72
C THR A 15 -16.22 4.81 19.00
N VAL A 16 -15.15 4.36 19.64
CA VAL A 16 -14.59 4.98 20.86
C VAL A 16 -14.01 6.36 20.55
N TYR A 17 -13.30 6.52 19.42
CA TYR A 17 -12.77 7.80 18.97
C TYR A 17 -13.90 8.79 18.59
N LEU A 18 -14.94 8.31 17.93
CA LEU A 18 -16.12 9.13 17.63
C LEU A 18 -16.85 9.57 18.91
N PHE A 19 -16.96 8.69 19.91
CA PHE A 19 -17.49 9.02 21.23
C PHE A 19 -16.60 10.02 21.98
N TYR A 20 -15.28 9.87 21.94
CA TYR A 20 -14.33 10.82 22.52
C TYR A 20 -14.47 12.21 21.87
N LYS A 21 -14.57 12.27 20.53
CA LYS A 21 -14.76 13.52 19.79
C LYS A 21 -16.11 14.21 20.08
N ILE A 22 -17.14 13.43 20.41
CA ILE A 22 -18.44 13.93 20.82
C ILE A 22 -18.38 14.47 22.27
N LEU A 23 -17.66 13.79 23.15
CA LEU A 23 -17.55 14.15 24.57
C LEU A 23 -16.51 15.25 24.82
N SER A 24 -15.52 15.45 23.95
CA SER A 24 -14.47 16.48 24.07
C SER A 24 -14.85 17.85 23.50
N LYS A 25 -16.04 18.01 22.90
CA LYS A 25 -16.50 19.32 22.46
C LYS A 25 -16.92 20.15 23.67
N PRO A 26 -16.39 21.37 23.83
CA PRO A 26 -16.85 22.24 24.92
C PRO A 26 -18.34 22.58 24.74
N PHE A 27 -19.12 22.27 25.75
CA PHE A 27 -20.55 22.60 25.81
C PHE A 27 -20.69 24.11 25.78
N SER A 28 -21.29 24.68 24.74
CA SER A 28 -21.75 26.06 24.75
C SER A 28 -22.94 26.17 25.71
N GLN A 29 -22.84 27.06 26.68
CA GLN A 29 -23.85 27.30 27.68
C GLN A 29 -25.19 27.67 27.06
N SER A 30 -26.20 26.87 27.34
CA SER A 30 -27.60 27.34 27.39
C SER A 30 -28.23 26.83 28.68
N SER A 31 -28.78 27.75 29.41
CA SER A 31 -29.39 27.61 30.74
C SER A 31 -30.62 26.72 30.74
N SER A 32 -30.62 25.66 31.52
CA SER A 32 -31.74 25.26 32.39
C SER A 32 -31.36 24.01 33.20
N THR A 33 -31.68 24.06 34.45
CA THR A 33 -31.47 23.09 35.52
C THR A 33 -32.02 21.72 35.21
N ASP A 34 -31.11 20.71 35.19
CA ASP A 34 -31.38 19.38 35.72
C ASP A 34 -30.03 18.72 36.07
N VAL A 35 -29.88 18.42 37.36
CA VAL A 35 -28.66 17.92 37.98
C VAL A 35 -28.64 16.40 37.80
N PHE A 36 -27.92 15.91 36.80
CA PHE A 36 -27.37 14.55 36.83
C PHE A 36 -25.88 14.64 37.12
N HIS A 37 -25.48 14.27 38.33
CA HIS A 37 -24.09 14.09 38.72
C HIS A 37 -23.48 12.95 37.93
N VAL A 38 -22.69 13.25 36.88
CA VAL A 38 -21.80 12.32 36.23
C VAL A 38 -20.47 12.35 36.98
N ALA A 39 -20.38 11.64 38.10
CA ALA A 39 -19.14 11.44 38.88
C ALA A 39 -18.23 10.34 38.31
N GLU A 40 -18.50 9.82 37.09
CA GLU A 40 -17.80 8.68 36.51
C GLU A 40 -16.84 9.04 35.33
N THR A 41 -16.80 10.30 34.92
CA THR A 41 -16.02 10.78 33.78
C THR A 41 -14.51 10.49 33.90
N PRO A 42 -13.84 10.72 35.06
CA PRO A 42 -12.40 10.51 35.17
C PRO A 42 -11.99 9.03 35.09
N MET A 43 -12.82 8.13 35.60
CA MET A 43 -12.50 6.67 35.58
C MET A 43 -12.65 6.08 34.19
N ILE A 44 -13.64 6.52 33.43
CA ILE A 44 -13.84 6.11 32.03
C ILE A 44 -12.71 6.65 31.15
N GLU A 45 -12.31 7.90 31.39
CA GLU A 45 -11.20 8.53 30.66
C GLU A 45 -9.84 7.86 30.95
N LEU A 46 -9.57 7.54 32.23
CA LEU A 46 -8.38 6.74 32.61
C LEU A 46 -8.42 5.31 32.04
N ALA A 47 -9.58 4.67 32.04
CA ALA A 47 -9.75 3.34 31.47
C ALA A 47 -9.55 3.36 29.94
N LEU A 48 -10.08 4.37 29.25
CA LEU A 48 -9.89 4.57 27.81
C LEU A 48 -8.42 4.90 27.47
N GLN A 49 -7.77 5.77 28.25
CA GLN A 49 -6.34 6.03 28.10
C GLN A 49 -5.49 4.80 28.38
N SER A 50 -5.82 4.00 29.40
CA SER A 50 -5.14 2.74 29.70
C SER A 50 -5.37 1.70 28.62
N LEU A 51 -6.55 1.68 27.98
CA LEU A 51 -6.86 0.79 26.85
C LEU A 51 -6.10 1.25 25.59
N MET A 52 -6.04 2.54 25.32
CA MET A 52 -5.29 3.13 24.20
C MET A 52 -3.78 2.88 24.34
N LEU A 53 -3.22 2.93 25.56
CA LEU A 53 -1.81 2.62 25.84
C LEU A 53 -1.48 1.13 25.73
N LYS A 54 -2.47 0.24 25.83
CA LYS A 54 -2.31 -1.21 25.70
C LYS A 54 -2.60 -1.76 24.30
N MET A 55 -3.11 -0.92 23.40
CA MET A 55 -3.28 -1.31 22.01
C MET A 55 -1.90 -1.26 21.33
N PRO A 56 -1.54 -2.27 20.51
CA PRO A 56 -0.34 -2.17 19.69
C PRO A 56 -0.45 -0.87 18.89
N GLN A 57 0.44 0.08 19.19
CA GLN A 57 0.57 1.25 18.32
C GLN A 57 0.91 0.70 16.93
N PRO A 58 0.21 1.07 15.86
CA PRO A 58 0.62 0.67 14.53
C PRO A 58 2.08 1.06 14.37
N THR A 59 2.93 0.09 13.99
CA THR A 59 4.31 0.36 13.61
C THR A 59 4.27 1.48 12.58
N ASN A 60 4.88 2.61 12.86
CA ASN A 60 4.54 3.90 12.25
C ASN A 60 4.90 4.03 10.78
N THR A 61 5.40 2.98 10.13
CA THR A 61 5.84 3.09 8.75
C THR A 61 5.73 1.75 8.05
N ALA A 62 5.06 1.76 6.92
CA ALA A 62 4.90 0.62 6.07
C ALA A 62 4.94 1.05 4.60
N ILE A 63 5.23 0.12 3.72
CA ILE A 63 5.04 0.30 2.28
C ILE A 63 3.76 -0.44 1.89
N MET A 64 2.78 0.31 1.39
CA MET A 64 1.46 -0.18 1.01
C MET A 64 1.37 -0.32 -0.51
N VAL A 65 1.36 -1.56 -0.99
CA VAL A 65 1.28 -1.87 -2.42
C VAL A 65 -0.15 -2.27 -2.73
N ILE A 66 -0.88 -1.40 -3.44
CA ILE A 66 -2.33 -1.51 -3.63
C ILE A 66 -2.63 -1.98 -5.06
N GLY A 67 -3.43 -3.03 -5.20
CA GLY A 67 -3.73 -3.65 -6.49
C GLY A 67 -4.58 -2.82 -7.46
N GLY A 68 -4.98 -1.62 -7.05
CA GLY A 68 -5.82 -0.70 -7.82
C GLY A 68 -7.30 -0.80 -7.45
N ALA A 69 -8.11 0.12 -7.98
CA ALA A 69 -9.56 0.19 -7.76
C ALA A 69 -9.97 0.11 -6.28
N GLU A 70 -9.12 0.58 -5.36
CA GLU A 70 -9.42 0.65 -3.95
C GLU A 70 -10.66 1.51 -3.68
N ASP A 71 -11.46 1.12 -2.69
CA ASP A 71 -12.71 1.81 -2.35
C ASP A 71 -12.43 3.27 -1.93
N LYS A 72 -13.03 4.21 -2.65
CA LYS A 72 -12.90 5.66 -2.44
C LYS A 72 -14.16 6.30 -1.85
N VAL A 73 -15.23 5.52 -1.68
CA VAL A 73 -16.57 6.07 -1.43
C VAL A 73 -17.16 5.58 -0.11
N HIS A 74 -17.13 4.25 0.13
CA HIS A 74 -17.88 3.64 1.23
C HIS A 74 -17.01 3.40 2.48
N GLY A 75 -16.30 2.28 2.54
CA GLY A 75 -15.46 1.91 3.70
C GLY A 75 -14.11 2.59 3.70
N ARG A 76 -13.51 2.71 2.53
CA ARG A 76 -12.16 3.29 2.32
C ARG A 76 -11.09 2.63 3.21
N ASP A 77 -11.24 1.35 3.54
CA ASP A 77 -10.44 0.67 4.57
C ASP A 77 -8.93 0.76 4.32
N ILE A 78 -8.50 0.60 3.06
CA ILE A 78 -7.09 0.71 2.67
C ILE A 78 -6.60 2.16 2.82
N LEU A 79 -7.38 3.14 2.36
CA LEU A 79 -7.03 4.56 2.45
C LEU A 79 -7.05 5.05 3.90
N GLN A 80 -7.97 4.56 4.72
CA GLN A 80 -7.98 4.82 6.16
C GLN A 80 -6.75 4.24 6.86
N ASN A 81 -6.34 3.02 6.49
CA ASN A 81 -5.13 2.41 7.03
C ASN A 81 -3.89 3.25 6.69
N PHE A 82 -3.77 3.71 5.44
CA PHE A 82 -2.71 4.63 5.03
C PHE A 82 -2.75 5.93 5.85
N PHE A 83 -3.92 6.57 5.98
CA PHE A 83 -4.09 7.80 6.73
C PHE A 83 -3.63 7.66 8.18
N TRP A 84 -4.05 6.60 8.88
CA TRP A 84 -3.65 6.35 10.27
C TRP A 84 -2.14 6.08 10.40
N ARG A 85 -1.56 5.31 9.50
CA ARG A 85 -0.12 5.04 9.48
C ARG A 85 0.72 6.28 9.13
N ALA A 86 0.16 7.17 8.35
CA ALA A 86 0.77 8.47 8.05
C ALA A 86 0.67 9.49 9.21
N GLY A 87 0.03 9.14 10.32
CA GLY A 87 -0.07 10.00 11.51
C GLY A 87 -1.49 10.49 11.83
N GLY A 88 -2.52 10.02 11.12
CA GLY A 88 -3.91 10.39 11.37
C GLY A 88 -4.16 11.89 11.19
N GLU A 89 -4.72 12.54 12.18
CA GLU A 89 -5.02 13.98 12.11
C GLU A 89 -3.75 14.86 12.06
N ASP A 90 -2.59 14.33 12.46
CA ASP A 90 -1.30 15.02 12.30
C ASP A 90 -0.60 14.70 10.96
N ALA A 91 -1.20 13.87 10.12
CA ALA A 91 -0.63 13.45 8.85
C ALA A 91 -0.35 14.64 7.92
N ARG A 92 0.84 14.63 7.34
CA ARG A 92 1.28 15.52 6.26
C ARG A 92 1.52 14.67 5.03
N ILE A 93 0.61 14.73 4.06
CA ILE A 93 0.57 13.79 2.94
C ILE A 93 1.04 14.48 1.66
N ALA A 94 2.00 13.84 0.97
CA ALA A 94 2.38 14.18 -0.40
C ALA A 94 1.66 13.23 -1.36
N ILE A 95 0.95 13.77 -2.35
CA ILE A 95 0.29 13.01 -3.41
C ILE A 95 1.08 13.18 -4.69
N LEU A 96 1.48 12.07 -5.32
CA LEU A 96 2.23 12.02 -6.57
C LEU A 96 1.32 11.45 -7.69
N PRO A 97 0.60 12.31 -8.43
CA PRO A 97 -0.31 11.86 -9.48
C PRO A 97 0.36 11.67 -10.85
N CYS A 98 1.69 11.56 -10.88
CA CYS A 98 2.54 11.60 -12.08
C CYS A 98 2.24 10.49 -13.10
N ALA A 99 1.68 9.35 -12.66
CA ALA A 99 1.26 8.27 -13.56
C ALA A 99 0.03 8.63 -14.41
N SER A 100 -0.80 9.56 -13.94
CA SER A 100 -2.08 9.88 -14.59
C SER A 100 -1.89 10.75 -15.83
N ARG A 101 -2.76 10.58 -16.82
CA ARG A 101 -2.90 11.53 -17.94
C ARG A 101 -3.67 12.79 -17.53
N GLU A 102 -4.40 12.71 -16.42
CA GLU A 102 -5.16 13.82 -15.81
C GLU A 102 -4.70 14.00 -14.35
N PRO A 103 -3.44 14.40 -14.14
CA PRO A 103 -2.85 14.41 -12.81
C PRO A 103 -3.55 15.38 -11.85
N VAL A 104 -4.06 16.51 -12.34
CA VAL A 104 -4.82 17.47 -11.54
C VAL A 104 -6.11 16.83 -11.01
N VAL A 105 -6.88 16.18 -11.86
CA VAL A 105 -8.17 15.56 -11.48
C VAL A 105 -7.96 14.44 -10.44
N ILE A 106 -6.95 13.62 -10.66
CA ILE A 106 -6.64 12.51 -9.75
C ILE A 106 -6.05 13.02 -8.44
N GLY A 107 -5.16 14.00 -8.50
CA GLY A 107 -4.59 14.66 -7.33
C GLY A 107 -5.67 15.26 -6.44
N GLU A 108 -6.59 16.04 -7.02
CA GLU A 108 -7.73 16.64 -6.30
C GLU A 108 -8.66 15.59 -5.66
N ARG A 109 -8.87 14.47 -6.34
CA ARG A 109 -9.68 13.37 -5.76
C ARG A 109 -9.08 12.84 -4.47
N TYR A 110 -7.80 12.52 -4.44
CA TYR A 110 -7.15 12.01 -3.23
C TYR A 110 -6.95 13.12 -2.19
N HIS A 111 -6.70 14.36 -2.63
CA HIS A 111 -6.66 15.51 -1.74
C HIS A 111 -7.99 15.65 -0.97
N THR A 112 -9.11 15.59 -1.67
CA THR A 112 -10.46 15.64 -1.06
C THR A 112 -10.64 14.50 -0.06
N ILE A 113 -10.30 13.27 -0.43
CA ILE A 113 -10.44 12.09 0.45
C ILE A 113 -9.65 12.26 1.75
N PHE A 114 -8.38 12.64 1.67
CA PHE A 114 -7.56 12.79 2.88
C PHE A 114 -7.92 14.05 3.69
N THR A 115 -8.45 15.07 3.04
CA THR A 115 -9.05 16.24 3.74
C THR A 115 -10.28 15.82 4.54
N GLU A 116 -11.19 15.04 3.94
CA GLU A 116 -12.36 14.49 4.63
C GLU A 116 -11.99 13.58 5.81
N MET A 117 -10.86 12.87 5.72
CA MET A 117 -10.31 12.07 6.82
C MET A 117 -9.69 12.93 7.92
N GLY A 118 -9.39 14.19 7.66
CA GLY A 118 -8.86 15.16 8.64
C GLY A 118 -7.34 15.26 8.67
N ALA A 119 -6.64 14.97 7.58
CA ALA A 119 -5.20 15.16 7.50
C ALA A 119 -4.80 16.63 7.70
N LYS A 120 -3.70 16.85 8.44
CA LYS A 120 -3.22 18.20 8.83
C LYS A 120 -2.75 19.05 7.67
N ALA A 121 -2.09 18.41 6.70
CA ALA A 121 -1.59 19.07 5.50
C ALA A 121 -1.54 18.06 4.35
N ILE A 122 -1.89 18.51 3.16
CA ILE A 122 -1.86 17.68 1.95
C ILE A 122 -1.29 18.55 0.83
N GLU A 123 -0.30 18.03 0.12
CA GLU A 123 0.28 18.69 -1.05
C GLU A 123 0.18 17.74 -2.26
N VAL A 124 -0.33 18.26 -3.37
CA VAL A 124 -0.36 17.55 -4.64
C VAL A 124 0.85 17.98 -5.46
N LEU A 125 1.84 17.11 -5.55
CA LEU A 125 3.06 17.35 -6.30
C LEU A 125 2.81 16.98 -7.77
N ASN A 126 2.28 17.94 -8.52
CA ASN A 126 1.90 17.76 -9.91
C ASN A 126 3.13 17.86 -10.84
N ILE A 127 4.02 16.85 -10.76
CA ILE A 127 5.22 16.76 -11.58
C ILE A 127 4.82 16.26 -12.97
N CYS A 128 4.96 17.13 -13.95
CA CYS A 128 4.69 16.87 -15.36
C CYS A 128 5.98 16.85 -16.21
N ASP A 129 7.07 17.37 -15.66
CA ASP A 129 8.41 17.41 -16.24
C ASP A 129 9.44 16.99 -15.19
N ARG A 130 10.53 16.32 -15.61
CA ARG A 130 11.60 15.87 -14.71
C ARG A 130 12.30 17.02 -13.99
N ASP A 131 12.47 18.16 -14.66
CA ASP A 131 13.14 19.33 -14.10
C ASP A 131 12.42 19.88 -12.87
N GLN A 132 11.12 19.63 -12.72
CA GLN A 132 10.34 19.97 -11.52
C GLN A 132 10.77 19.16 -10.28
N CYS A 133 11.44 18.03 -10.47
CA CYS A 133 12.00 17.25 -9.36
C CYS A 133 13.18 17.95 -8.67
N ASP A 134 13.75 18.97 -9.30
CA ASP A 134 14.82 19.80 -8.73
C ASP A 134 14.29 20.96 -7.87
N ASP A 135 12.96 21.17 -7.84
CA ASP A 135 12.33 22.21 -7.02
C ASP A 135 12.60 21.97 -5.52
N PRO A 136 13.33 22.89 -4.85
CA PRO A 136 13.68 22.73 -3.45
C PRO A 136 12.44 22.75 -2.52
N VAL A 137 11.35 23.41 -2.92
CA VAL A 137 10.12 23.47 -2.12
C VAL A 137 9.42 22.12 -2.12
N MET A 138 9.32 21.47 -3.29
CA MET A 138 8.76 20.11 -3.40
C MET A 138 9.63 19.11 -2.64
N GLN A 139 10.96 19.16 -2.80
CA GLN A 139 11.89 18.30 -2.07
C GLN A 139 11.76 18.46 -0.56
N GLU A 140 11.67 19.71 -0.07
CA GLU A 140 11.53 19.98 1.36
C GLU A 140 10.19 19.46 1.90
N TYR A 141 9.11 19.56 1.11
CA TYR A 141 7.84 18.97 1.49
C TYR A 141 7.96 17.44 1.60
N VAL A 142 8.56 16.77 0.61
CA VAL A 142 8.77 15.32 0.62
C VAL A 142 9.70 14.90 1.76
N ARG A 143 10.69 15.71 2.17
CA ARG A 143 11.54 15.43 3.35
C ARG A 143 10.77 15.45 4.68
N ASN A 144 9.70 16.25 4.78
CA ASN A 144 9.00 16.51 6.04
C ASN A 144 7.58 15.92 6.09
N CYS A 145 7.07 15.34 5.00
CA CYS A 145 5.76 14.69 5.02
C CYS A 145 5.82 13.37 5.82
N THR A 146 4.69 12.90 6.30
CA THR A 146 4.56 11.65 7.07
C THR A 146 3.95 10.52 6.24
N GLY A 147 3.31 10.86 5.13
CA GLY A 147 2.74 9.94 4.16
C GLY A 147 3.02 10.37 2.73
N ILE A 148 3.29 9.41 1.84
CA ILE A 148 3.45 9.62 0.40
C ILE A 148 2.51 8.67 -0.32
N PHE A 149 1.72 9.20 -1.26
CA PHE A 149 0.74 8.42 -2.00
C PHE A 149 0.97 8.55 -3.51
N MET A 150 1.43 7.48 -4.17
CA MET A 150 1.61 7.40 -5.62
C MET A 150 0.35 6.85 -6.27
N THR A 151 -0.25 7.63 -7.18
CA THR A 151 -1.52 7.25 -7.80
C THR A 151 -1.35 6.29 -8.98
N GLY A 152 -2.48 5.76 -9.46
CA GLY A 152 -2.55 4.93 -10.66
C GLY A 152 -2.46 5.74 -11.96
N GLY A 153 -2.27 5.00 -13.06
CA GLY A 153 -2.16 5.52 -14.41
C GLY A 153 -1.25 4.65 -15.27
N ASP A 154 -0.21 5.26 -15.83
CA ASP A 154 0.81 4.62 -16.67
C ASP A 154 2.13 4.53 -15.89
N GLN A 155 2.58 3.29 -15.61
CA GLN A 155 3.80 3.04 -14.84
C GLN A 155 5.07 3.45 -15.59
N LEU A 156 5.08 3.37 -16.93
CA LEU A 156 6.22 3.83 -17.72
C LEU A 156 6.35 5.36 -17.64
N ARG A 157 5.22 6.08 -17.68
CA ARG A 157 5.20 7.53 -17.47
C ARG A 157 5.71 7.89 -16.07
N LEU A 158 5.28 7.16 -15.05
CA LEU A 158 5.72 7.39 -13.67
C LEU A 158 7.26 7.24 -13.56
N CYS A 159 7.80 6.14 -14.07
CA CYS A 159 9.25 5.93 -14.09
C CYS A 159 9.98 6.98 -14.93
N ALA A 160 9.46 7.33 -16.11
CA ALA A 160 10.10 8.34 -16.97
C ALA A 160 10.21 9.71 -16.29
N LEU A 161 9.25 10.07 -15.43
CA LEU A 161 9.27 11.33 -14.70
C LEU A 161 10.12 11.29 -13.43
N LEU A 162 10.14 10.16 -12.71
CA LEU A 162 10.64 10.12 -11.34
C LEU A 162 11.94 9.33 -11.15
N SER A 163 12.28 8.35 -12.02
CA SER A 163 13.50 7.54 -11.83
C SER A 163 14.75 8.42 -11.81
N ASP A 164 15.66 8.15 -10.89
CA ASP A 164 16.93 8.84 -10.73
C ASP A 164 16.80 10.37 -10.57
N THR A 165 15.73 10.81 -9.87
CA THR A 165 15.53 12.22 -9.54
C THR A 165 15.73 12.47 -8.04
N PRO A 166 16.09 13.71 -7.63
CA PRO A 166 16.29 14.04 -6.23
C PRO A 166 15.06 13.78 -5.35
N ILE A 167 13.85 14.02 -5.87
CA ILE A 167 12.61 13.68 -5.16
C ILE A 167 12.50 12.17 -4.91
N MET A 168 12.78 11.34 -5.92
CA MET A 168 12.65 9.89 -5.78
C MET A 168 13.74 9.31 -4.88
N GLU A 169 14.95 9.85 -4.88
CA GLU A 169 15.99 9.47 -3.91
C GLU A 169 15.54 9.70 -2.46
N ILE A 170 14.88 10.85 -2.21
CA ILE A 170 14.32 11.15 -0.88
C ILE A 170 13.21 10.14 -0.54
N VAL A 171 12.29 9.86 -1.48
CA VAL A 171 11.18 8.91 -1.28
C VAL A 171 11.71 7.53 -0.94
N ILE A 172 12.65 6.99 -1.74
CA ILE A 172 13.23 5.66 -1.54
C ILE A 172 13.94 5.59 -0.19
N THR A 173 14.83 6.55 0.11
CA THR A 173 15.58 6.60 1.36
C THR A 173 14.65 6.62 2.57
N ARG A 174 13.58 7.41 2.52
CA ARG A 174 12.63 7.53 3.62
C ARG A 174 11.74 6.30 3.77
N ALA A 175 11.29 5.71 2.67
CA ALA A 175 10.49 4.49 2.71
C ALA A 175 11.30 3.31 3.27
N GLN A 176 12.52 3.11 2.78
CA GLN A 176 13.41 2.02 3.22
C GLN A 176 13.90 2.19 4.65
N SER A 177 14.10 3.42 5.13
CA SER A 177 14.45 3.67 6.53
C SER A 177 13.27 3.60 7.49
N GLY A 178 12.05 3.40 6.98
CA GLY A 178 10.86 3.41 7.80
C GLY A 178 10.51 4.79 8.39
N SER A 179 10.89 5.89 7.76
CA SER A 179 10.61 7.25 8.27
C SER A 179 9.40 7.92 7.60
N VAL A 180 8.72 7.21 6.70
CA VAL A 180 7.50 7.67 6.03
C VAL A 180 6.63 6.47 5.66
N THR A 181 5.33 6.59 5.75
CA THR A 181 4.41 5.62 5.16
C THR A 181 4.27 5.91 3.68
N LEU A 182 4.64 4.94 2.84
CA LEU A 182 4.52 5.04 1.39
C LEU A 182 3.38 4.14 0.89
N ALA A 183 2.51 4.67 0.07
CA ALA A 183 1.51 3.89 -0.65
C ALA A 183 1.62 4.10 -2.16
N GLY A 184 1.39 3.05 -2.92
CA GLY A 184 1.24 3.12 -4.36
C GLY A 184 0.08 2.26 -4.84
N THR A 185 -0.80 2.82 -5.68
CA THR A 185 -1.95 2.10 -6.22
C THR A 185 -1.81 1.87 -7.72
N SER A 186 -2.17 0.68 -8.21
CA SER A 186 -2.14 0.31 -9.63
C SER A 186 -0.74 0.56 -10.26
N ALA A 187 -0.57 1.57 -11.11
CA ALA A 187 0.74 1.94 -11.67
C ALA A 187 1.75 2.31 -10.57
N GLY A 188 1.32 3.02 -9.50
CA GLY A 188 2.15 3.32 -8.34
C GLY A 188 2.58 2.08 -7.57
N ALA A 189 1.82 0.99 -7.62
CA ALA A 189 2.20 -0.31 -7.07
C ALA A 189 3.18 -1.05 -7.98
N ALA A 190 2.96 -1.02 -9.29
CA ALA A 190 3.77 -1.73 -10.27
C ALA A 190 5.25 -1.32 -10.25
N VAL A 191 5.55 -0.05 -9.92
CA VAL A 191 6.91 0.51 -9.94
C VAL A 191 7.75 0.18 -8.70
N MET A 192 7.18 -0.49 -7.68
CA MET A 192 7.83 -0.67 -6.38
C MET A 192 9.09 -1.55 -6.43
N GLY A 193 9.11 -2.57 -7.30
CA GLY A 193 10.25 -3.48 -7.44
C GLY A 193 11.45 -2.88 -8.15
N HIS A 194 12.58 -3.60 -8.12
CA HIS A 194 13.72 -3.29 -8.99
C HIS A 194 13.38 -3.58 -10.45
N HIS A 195 12.79 -4.75 -10.72
CA HIS A 195 12.19 -5.05 -12.01
C HIS A 195 10.68 -4.80 -11.96
N MET A 196 10.16 -4.29 -13.05
CA MET A 196 8.76 -3.91 -13.19
C MET A 196 8.17 -4.53 -14.45
N ILE A 197 6.92 -4.98 -14.36
CA ILE A 197 6.11 -5.33 -15.52
C ILE A 197 5.64 -4.02 -16.18
N ALA A 198 6.29 -3.67 -17.29
CA ALA A 198 5.95 -2.48 -18.07
C ALA A 198 4.61 -2.63 -18.80
N GLY A 199 4.39 -3.82 -19.36
CA GLY A 199 3.21 -4.17 -20.12
C GLY A 199 3.13 -5.67 -20.35
N GLY A 200 2.26 -6.04 -21.28
CA GLY A 200 2.07 -7.43 -21.65
C GLY A 200 0.61 -7.83 -21.65
N GLY A 201 0.37 -9.06 -22.11
CA GLY A 201 -0.96 -9.65 -22.20
C GLY A 201 -1.43 -10.32 -20.93
N SER A 202 -2.64 -10.82 -20.98
CA SER A 202 -3.13 -11.90 -20.14
C SER A 202 -3.19 -13.16 -21.02
N GLY A 203 -2.87 -14.30 -20.47
CA GLY A 203 -2.80 -15.54 -21.26
C GLY A 203 -3.11 -16.76 -20.44
N GLU A 204 -3.40 -17.86 -21.14
CA GLU A 204 -3.73 -19.13 -20.51
C GLU A 204 -2.48 -19.89 -20.06
N SER A 205 -1.35 -19.72 -20.78
CA SER A 205 -0.10 -20.41 -20.49
C SER A 205 1.07 -19.45 -20.40
N PRO A 206 1.97 -19.62 -19.42
CA PRO A 206 3.18 -18.80 -19.33
C PRO A 206 4.05 -18.95 -20.59
N ASN A 207 4.51 -17.83 -21.12
CA ASN A 207 5.52 -17.75 -22.17
C ASN A 207 6.24 -16.39 -22.08
N SER A 208 7.40 -16.27 -22.73
CA SER A 208 8.23 -15.08 -22.60
C SER A 208 7.62 -13.81 -23.20
N SER A 209 6.73 -13.94 -24.20
CA SER A 209 6.08 -12.81 -24.87
C SER A 209 4.89 -12.22 -24.08
N LEU A 210 4.44 -12.88 -23.02
CA LEU A 210 3.35 -12.37 -22.16
C LEU A 210 3.74 -11.16 -21.32
N VAL A 211 5.01 -10.88 -21.17
CA VAL A 211 5.48 -9.87 -20.24
C VAL A 211 6.59 -9.02 -20.86
N ASP A 212 6.40 -7.72 -20.84
CA ASP A 212 7.43 -6.74 -21.13
C ASP A 212 8.00 -6.24 -19.80
N MET A 213 9.30 -6.49 -19.59
CA MET A 213 10.00 -6.14 -18.36
C MET A 213 10.87 -4.89 -18.56
N THR A 214 10.94 -4.06 -17.52
CA THR A 214 11.85 -2.91 -17.45
C THR A 214 12.26 -2.69 -15.99
N LEU A 215 13.06 -1.63 -15.74
CA LEU A 215 13.40 -1.24 -14.38
C LEU A 215 12.23 -0.47 -13.73
N GLY A 216 11.97 -0.77 -12.48
CA GLY A 216 11.10 -0.01 -11.60
C GLY A 216 11.87 1.02 -10.78
N LEU A 217 11.28 1.44 -9.66
CA LEU A 217 11.89 2.44 -8.76
C LEU A 217 12.76 1.81 -7.65
N GLY A 218 12.75 0.48 -7.48
CA GLY A 218 13.60 -0.21 -6.52
C GLY A 218 13.31 0.08 -5.05
N ILE A 219 12.08 0.41 -4.72
CA ILE A 219 11.65 0.69 -3.33
C ILE A 219 11.66 -0.59 -2.51
N ILE A 220 11.17 -1.69 -3.09
CA ILE A 220 11.20 -3.06 -2.56
C ILE A 220 11.90 -3.93 -3.64
N PRO A 221 13.24 -3.92 -3.70
CA PRO A 221 13.97 -4.47 -4.84
C PRO A 221 13.80 -5.98 -5.03
N GLU A 222 13.43 -6.71 -4.00
CA GLU A 222 13.28 -8.17 -3.98
C GLU A 222 11.95 -8.68 -4.55
N VAL A 223 11.04 -7.80 -4.99
CA VAL A 223 9.74 -8.21 -5.51
C VAL A 223 9.48 -7.72 -6.95
N ILE A 224 8.66 -8.47 -7.68
CA ILE A 224 8.01 -8.04 -8.91
C ILE A 224 6.51 -7.96 -8.63
N VAL A 225 5.91 -6.79 -8.82
CA VAL A 225 4.51 -6.55 -8.53
C VAL A 225 3.67 -6.62 -9.80
N ASP A 226 2.56 -7.37 -9.73
CA ASP A 226 1.50 -7.34 -10.73
C ASP A 226 0.16 -7.00 -10.05
N GLN A 227 -0.48 -5.95 -10.53
CA GLN A 227 -1.70 -5.37 -9.95
C GLN A 227 -2.94 -5.71 -10.78
N HIS A 228 -4.16 -5.49 -10.24
CA HIS A 228 -5.43 -5.95 -10.83
C HIS A 228 -5.38 -7.44 -11.20
N PHE A 229 -4.80 -8.25 -10.34
CA PHE A 229 -4.17 -9.52 -10.69
C PHE A 229 -5.17 -10.57 -11.20
N HIS A 230 -6.01 -11.11 -10.33
CA HIS A 230 -7.05 -12.05 -10.76
C HIS A 230 -8.13 -11.38 -11.62
N ASN A 231 -8.42 -10.11 -11.37
CA ASN A 231 -9.41 -9.34 -12.14
C ASN A 231 -9.08 -9.27 -13.63
N ARG A 232 -7.79 -9.39 -13.99
CA ARG A 232 -7.31 -9.36 -15.37
C ARG A 232 -6.60 -10.65 -15.81
N ASN A 233 -6.80 -11.76 -15.08
CA ASN A 233 -6.20 -13.08 -15.38
C ASN A 233 -4.69 -13.04 -15.63
N ARG A 234 -3.91 -12.52 -14.67
CA ARG A 234 -2.48 -12.22 -14.84
C ARG A 234 -1.52 -13.28 -14.28
N MET A 235 -2.02 -14.43 -13.84
CA MET A 235 -1.20 -15.50 -13.25
C MET A 235 -0.08 -15.96 -14.19
N ALA A 236 -0.43 -16.28 -15.44
CA ALA A 236 0.56 -16.73 -16.43
C ALA A 236 1.64 -15.66 -16.70
N ARG A 237 1.25 -14.38 -16.71
CA ARG A 237 2.15 -13.25 -16.90
C ARG A 237 3.14 -13.12 -15.75
N LEU A 238 2.68 -13.18 -14.50
CA LEU A 238 3.57 -13.10 -13.34
C LEU A 238 4.51 -14.30 -13.25
N MET A 239 4.04 -15.53 -13.58
CA MET A 239 4.91 -16.70 -13.69
C MET A 239 5.99 -16.50 -14.76
N SER A 240 5.63 -15.88 -15.90
CA SER A 240 6.58 -15.55 -16.96
C SER A 240 7.64 -14.54 -16.50
N ALA A 241 7.25 -13.52 -15.74
CA ALA A 241 8.16 -12.55 -15.14
C ALA A 241 9.13 -13.23 -14.16
N ILE A 242 8.62 -14.05 -13.26
CA ILE A 242 9.43 -14.78 -12.28
C ILE A 242 10.38 -15.78 -12.93
N SER A 243 9.98 -16.42 -14.03
CA SER A 243 10.90 -17.29 -14.78
C SER A 243 12.09 -16.53 -15.39
N ALA A 244 11.96 -15.22 -15.59
CA ALA A 244 13.04 -14.35 -16.06
C ALA A 244 13.93 -13.84 -14.92
N HIS A 245 13.35 -13.67 -13.72
CA HIS A 245 14.00 -13.10 -12.53
C HIS A 245 13.77 -14.01 -11.32
N PRO A 246 14.38 -15.21 -11.29
CA PRO A 246 14.12 -16.22 -10.26
C PRO A 246 14.76 -15.89 -8.89
N ASP A 247 15.43 -14.78 -8.79
CA ASP A 247 15.95 -14.20 -7.55
C ASP A 247 14.89 -13.38 -6.80
N GLN A 248 13.79 -12.98 -7.47
CA GLN A 248 12.75 -12.13 -6.93
C GLN A 248 11.46 -12.90 -6.61
N LEU A 249 10.65 -12.37 -5.69
CA LEU A 249 9.31 -12.87 -5.41
C LEU A 249 8.28 -12.20 -6.32
N GLY A 250 7.34 -12.97 -6.87
CA GLY A 250 6.18 -12.43 -7.58
C GLY A 250 5.06 -12.08 -6.62
N ILE A 251 4.57 -10.86 -6.68
CA ILE A 251 3.46 -10.39 -5.82
C ILE A 251 2.31 -9.94 -6.72
N GLY A 252 1.29 -10.81 -6.85
CA GLY A 252 0.04 -10.51 -7.55
C GLY A 252 -1.00 -9.96 -6.58
N ILE A 253 -1.57 -8.78 -6.88
CA ILE A 253 -2.48 -8.10 -5.95
C ILE A 253 -3.80 -7.80 -6.64
N ASP A 254 -4.90 -8.26 -6.08
CA ASP A 254 -6.25 -8.02 -6.59
C ASP A 254 -6.73 -6.58 -6.37
N GLU A 255 -7.79 -6.18 -7.08
CA GLU A 255 -8.44 -4.89 -6.86
C GLU A 255 -8.98 -4.78 -5.42
N ASP A 256 -9.02 -3.55 -4.90
CA ASP A 256 -9.43 -3.23 -3.52
C ASP A 256 -8.71 -4.09 -2.46
N THR A 257 -7.43 -4.36 -2.73
CA THR A 257 -6.55 -5.18 -1.90
C THR A 257 -5.16 -4.55 -1.82
N CYS A 258 -4.52 -4.69 -0.69
CA CYS A 258 -3.20 -4.15 -0.40
C CYS A 258 -2.29 -5.24 0.18
N ALA A 259 -1.11 -5.38 -0.39
CA ALA A 259 0.03 -6.03 0.23
C ALA A 259 0.77 -4.98 1.07
N LEU A 260 0.69 -5.12 2.38
CA LEU A 260 1.29 -4.24 3.36
C LEU A 260 2.64 -4.79 3.79
N PHE A 261 3.72 -4.16 3.39
CA PHE A 261 5.09 -4.53 3.75
C PHE A 261 5.50 -3.77 5.02
N GLU A 262 5.78 -4.52 6.07
CA GLU A 262 6.22 -3.99 7.35
C GLU A 262 7.76 -3.95 7.43
N GLY A 263 8.29 -3.08 8.29
CA GLY A 263 9.73 -2.90 8.45
C GLY A 263 10.49 -4.12 9.02
N ASP A 264 9.78 -5.13 9.51
CA ASP A 264 10.35 -6.40 9.99
C ASP A 264 10.54 -7.45 8.89
N GLY A 265 10.21 -7.11 7.64
CA GLY A 265 10.30 -8.01 6.49
C GLY A 265 9.08 -8.93 6.34
N THR A 266 7.97 -8.60 6.96
CA THR A 266 6.69 -9.31 6.76
C THR A 266 5.78 -8.59 5.81
N LEU A 267 4.95 -9.35 5.11
CA LEU A 267 3.84 -8.86 4.29
C LEU A 267 2.53 -9.27 4.96
N GLN A 268 1.58 -8.36 5.06
CA GLN A 268 0.21 -8.63 5.51
C GLN A 268 -0.80 -8.25 4.42
N VAL A 269 -1.93 -8.93 4.39
CA VAL A 269 -2.99 -8.66 3.41
C VAL A 269 -4.13 -7.86 4.03
N LEU A 270 -4.47 -6.73 3.40
CA LEU A 270 -5.61 -5.89 3.72
C LEU A 270 -6.54 -5.79 2.51
N GLY A 271 -7.84 -5.68 2.75
CA GLY A 271 -8.84 -5.45 1.70
C GLY A 271 -9.65 -6.67 1.35
N LYS A 272 -10.36 -6.65 0.22
CA LYS A 272 -11.43 -7.61 -0.09
C LYS A 272 -10.98 -8.83 -0.91
N GLY A 273 -9.93 -8.69 -1.70
CA GLY A 273 -9.41 -9.75 -2.57
C GLY A 273 -8.27 -10.52 -1.92
N THR A 274 -7.35 -10.98 -2.75
CA THR A 274 -6.20 -11.79 -2.34
C THR A 274 -4.88 -11.18 -2.80
N VAL A 275 -3.81 -11.56 -2.11
CA VAL A 275 -2.44 -11.39 -2.56
C VAL A 275 -1.88 -12.76 -2.91
N THR A 276 -1.41 -12.92 -4.14
CA THR A 276 -0.72 -14.13 -4.59
C THR A 276 0.78 -13.91 -4.48
N VAL A 277 1.46 -14.77 -3.72
CA VAL A 277 2.93 -14.79 -3.64
C VAL A 277 3.43 -15.97 -4.49
N ILE A 278 4.26 -15.68 -5.49
CA ILE A 278 4.98 -16.69 -6.29
C ILE A 278 6.43 -16.67 -5.84
N ASP A 279 6.85 -17.78 -5.21
CA ASP A 279 8.20 -17.94 -4.68
C ASP A 279 8.99 -18.97 -5.53
N PRO A 280 10.02 -18.51 -6.24
CA PRO A 280 10.90 -19.37 -7.04
C PRO A 280 12.06 -19.98 -6.23
N GLY A 281 12.11 -19.80 -4.91
CA GLY A 281 13.26 -20.25 -4.10
C GLY A 281 13.55 -21.75 -4.16
N GLU A 282 12.57 -22.56 -4.54
CA GLU A 282 12.71 -24.01 -4.73
C GLU A 282 12.59 -24.42 -6.21
N MET A 283 12.60 -23.46 -7.14
CA MET A 283 12.51 -23.77 -8.56
C MET A 283 13.69 -24.65 -9.02
N THR A 284 13.35 -25.83 -9.54
CA THR A 284 14.35 -26.83 -9.96
C THR A 284 14.61 -26.84 -11.46
N TYR A 285 13.70 -26.31 -12.25
CA TYR A 285 13.81 -26.33 -13.69
C TYR A 285 12.98 -25.24 -14.36
N THR A 286 13.54 -24.66 -15.42
CA THR A 286 12.82 -23.91 -16.44
C THR A 286 13.43 -24.19 -17.83
N ASN A 287 12.58 -24.30 -18.86
CA ASN A 287 13.05 -24.42 -20.25
C ASN A 287 13.30 -23.04 -20.90
N ARG A 288 13.12 -21.93 -20.20
CA ARG A 288 13.23 -20.56 -20.75
C ARG A 288 14.48 -20.32 -21.64
N PRO A 289 15.70 -20.78 -21.29
CA PRO A 289 16.88 -20.53 -22.11
C PRO A 289 16.90 -21.28 -23.45
N TYR A 290 16.01 -22.24 -23.67
CA TYR A 290 16.05 -23.20 -24.77
C TYR A 290 14.90 -23.07 -25.75
N ILE A 291 13.97 -22.13 -25.52
CA ILE A 291 12.74 -21.99 -26.31
C ILE A 291 12.59 -20.59 -26.90
N GLY A 292 11.73 -20.47 -27.92
CA GLY A 292 11.35 -19.19 -28.50
C GLY A 292 10.44 -18.37 -27.58
N LEU A 293 10.28 -17.09 -27.90
CA LEU A 293 9.52 -16.14 -27.04
C LEU A 293 8.05 -16.53 -26.83
N THR A 294 7.44 -17.15 -27.84
CA THR A 294 6.01 -17.55 -27.83
C THR A 294 5.79 -19.00 -27.41
N ASP A 295 6.88 -19.78 -27.26
CA ASP A 295 6.75 -21.15 -26.83
C ASP A 295 6.34 -21.27 -25.38
N PRO A 296 5.57 -22.30 -25.01
CA PRO A 296 5.14 -22.50 -23.64
C PRO A 296 6.32 -22.70 -22.68
N LEU A 297 6.32 -21.97 -21.56
CA LEU A 297 7.30 -22.17 -20.50
C LEU A 297 6.96 -23.42 -19.67
N SER A 298 8.00 -24.22 -19.42
CA SER A 298 7.98 -25.23 -18.37
C SER A 298 8.69 -24.66 -17.14
N ILE A 299 8.00 -24.66 -16.01
CA ILE A 299 8.54 -24.17 -14.75
C ILE A 299 8.19 -25.19 -13.67
N CYS A 300 9.17 -25.69 -12.96
CA CYS A 300 8.98 -26.74 -11.95
C CYS A 300 9.34 -26.23 -10.56
N ASN A 301 8.55 -26.61 -9.56
CA ASN A 301 8.75 -26.27 -8.15
C ASN A 301 8.61 -24.77 -7.82
N LEU A 302 7.68 -24.07 -8.44
CA LEU A 302 7.23 -22.78 -7.92
C LEU A 302 6.32 -22.99 -6.74
N ARG A 303 6.61 -22.35 -5.61
CA ARG A 303 5.66 -22.27 -4.51
C ARG A 303 4.71 -21.10 -4.78
N VAL A 304 3.41 -21.37 -4.64
CA VAL A 304 2.37 -20.36 -4.82
C VAL A 304 1.52 -20.31 -3.56
N HIS A 305 1.41 -19.12 -2.99
CA HIS A 305 0.55 -18.85 -1.85
C HIS A 305 -0.53 -17.85 -2.28
N ILE A 306 -1.79 -18.14 -1.95
CA ILE A 306 -2.91 -17.21 -2.14
C ILE A 306 -3.39 -16.82 -0.76
N LEU A 307 -3.21 -15.55 -0.43
CA LEU A 307 -3.39 -15.01 0.91
C LEU A 307 -4.58 -14.06 0.92
N SER A 308 -5.55 -14.32 1.77
CA SER A 308 -6.69 -13.43 2.01
C SER A 308 -6.40 -12.46 3.17
N GLN A 309 -7.33 -11.53 3.38
CA GLN A 309 -7.24 -10.54 4.46
C GLN A 309 -6.82 -11.17 5.79
N GLY A 310 -5.81 -10.59 6.43
CA GLY A 310 -5.24 -10.99 7.71
C GLY A 310 -4.25 -12.14 7.65
N CYS A 311 -4.07 -12.75 6.48
CA CYS A 311 -2.93 -13.63 6.24
C CYS A 311 -1.67 -12.80 5.99
N GLY A 312 -0.50 -13.39 6.22
CA GLY A 312 0.78 -12.77 5.99
C GLY A 312 1.82 -13.73 5.41
N TYR A 313 2.96 -13.16 5.04
CA TYR A 313 4.11 -13.88 4.52
C TYR A 313 5.40 -13.25 5.04
N ASP A 314 6.30 -14.05 5.58
CA ASP A 314 7.66 -13.63 5.96
C ASP A 314 8.56 -13.75 4.74
N LEU A 315 8.99 -12.60 4.19
CA LEU A 315 9.81 -12.52 2.97
C LEU A 315 11.22 -13.11 3.18
N ASN A 316 11.78 -12.98 4.39
CA ASN A 316 13.12 -13.46 4.70
C ASN A 316 13.15 -14.98 4.87
N LYS A 317 12.16 -15.52 5.59
CA LYS A 317 12.05 -16.97 5.83
C LYS A 317 11.31 -17.68 4.70
N ARG A 318 10.62 -16.93 3.83
CA ARG A 318 9.80 -17.45 2.73
C ARG A 318 8.73 -18.42 3.20
N ILE A 319 7.99 -18.04 4.24
CA ILE A 319 6.92 -18.84 4.85
C ILE A 319 5.67 -18.03 5.10
N PHE A 320 4.53 -18.73 5.09
CA PHE A 320 3.26 -18.18 5.52
C PHE A 320 3.30 -17.77 7.00
N THR A 321 2.74 -16.61 7.31
CA THR A 321 2.58 -16.09 8.67
C THR A 321 1.12 -15.77 8.91
N GLY A 322 0.37 -16.70 9.42
CA GLY A 322 -1.04 -16.51 9.76
C GLY A 322 -1.42 -17.51 10.85
N SER A 323 -2.36 -17.15 11.70
CA SER A 323 -2.95 -18.13 12.60
C SER A 323 -4.02 -18.91 11.84
N PRO A 324 -4.06 -20.25 11.91
CA PRO A 324 -5.22 -20.98 11.46
C PRO A 324 -6.45 -20.45 12.21
N GLN A 325 -7.49 -20.10 11.45
CA GLN A 325 -8.78 -19.66 11.99
C GLN A 325 -9.51 -20.84 12.62
#